data_23e6b28b278dcd70174f269f6b28213d
#
_entry.id   23e6b28b278dcd70174f269f6b28213d
#
_cell.length_a   1.000
_cell.length_b   1.000
_cell.length_c   1.000
_cell.angle_alpha   90.00
_cell.angle_beta   90.00
_cell.angle_gamma   90.00
#
_symmetry.space_group_name_H-M   'P 1'
#
loop_
_entity.id
_entity.type
_entity.pdbx_description
1 polymer ?
#
loop_
_entity_poly.entity_id
_entity_poly.type
_entity_poly.pdbx_seq_one_letter_code
_entity_poly.pdbx_strand_id
1 'polypeptide(L)'
;MAEEEKDIQVKLTADDRYGQLDKDIVELLKNYEYSYFREDTPIPFCGLYIYPVTVRNYEEMASCCSCFTLNKNEDPKGITMSHLDYLISKTKIEENDEGRIWSYKLQRLFELIFRISNGVKCEECGYITKYSDKEYTDFTKTVSDIFKKFQEDPSKFEGESFDESLLKFHCPKCGCEKTHSMISITKDNSNKSALMVDGHLITKNDFNKLRQIVLFQNYSDYADESGVDPEIKKDHDEKIRIQQMNNDVHATIEKKVVCLSITTNYKFEEIYDMSIRRFTMALSTVDDLINYKIMKQAVSSGFV
;
A
#
# COMPACT_ATOMS: atom_id res chain seq x y z
N MET A 1 18.46 -18.93 44.36
CA MET A 1 17.58 -17.77 44.18
C MET A 1 17.41 -17.64 42.68
N ALA A 2 16.28 -18.13 42.18
CA ALA A 2 15.96 -18.01 40.76
C ALA A 2 15.19 -16.67 40.64
N GLU A 3 15.75 -15.72 39.90
CA GLU A 3 15.04 -14.53 39.50
C GLU A 3 13.98 -14.95 38.50
N GLU A 4 12.73 -14.76 38.85
CA GLU A 4 11.59 -14.84 37.94
C GLU A 4 11.74 -13.72 36.92
N GLU A 5 12.16 -14.07 35.71
CA GLU A 5 11.96 -13.23 34.52
C GLU A 5 10.44 -13.10 34.34
N LYS A 6 9.88 -12.00 34.81
CA LYS A 6 8.53 -11.59 34.43
C LYS A 6 8.55 -11.24 32.96
N ASP A 7 8.05 -12.16 32.15
CA ASP A 7 7.62 -11.86 30.77
C ASP A 7 6.61 -10.70 30.85
N ILE A 8 7.10 -9.48 30.61
CA ILE A 8 6.24 -8.32 30.40
C ILE A 8 5.68 -8.48 28.99
N GLN A 9 4.59 -9.23 28.87
CA GLN A 9 3.71 -9.10 27.74
C GLN A 9 3.13 -7.69 27.78
N VAL A 10 3.74 -6.76 27.03
CA VAL A 10 3.16 -5.46 26.76
C VAL A 10 1.91 -5.72 25.92
N LYS A 11 0.76 -5.87 26.57
CA LYS A 11 -0.53 -5.76 25.90
C LYS A 11 -0.61 -4.32 25.40
N LEU A 12 -0.35 -4.13 24.10
CA LEU A 12 -0.62 -2.87 23.43
C LEU A 12 -2.11 -2.54 23.67
N THR A 13 -2.38 -1.54 24.49
CA THR A 13 -3.74 -1.03 24.67
C THR A 13 -4.19 -0.33 23.38
N ALA A 14 -5.49 -0.08 23.21
CA ALA A 14 -6.00 0.62 22.05
C ALA A 14 -5.32 1.99 21.82
N ASP A 15 -4.82 2.64 22.88
CA ASP A 15 -4.10 3.91 22.84
C ASP A 15 -2.65 3.74 22.32
N ASP A 16 -2.01 2.58 22.53
CA ASP A 16 -0.65 2.33 22.06
C ASP A 16 -0.55 2.27 20.52
N ARG A 17 -1.65 1.93 19.83
CA ARG A 17 -1.73 1.94 18.37
C ARG A 17 -1.47 3.32 17.75
N TYR A 18 -1.75 4.38 18.49
CA TYR A 18 -1.51 5.76 18.03
C TYR A 18 -0.13 6.29 18.42
N GLY A 19 0.60 5.60 19.31
CA GLY A 19 1.86 6.10 19.87
C GLY A 19 2.99 6.33 18.86
N GLN A 20 2.89 5.68 17.69
CA GLN A 20 3.88 5.77 16.61
C GLN A 20 3.46 6.70 15.47
N LEU A 21 2.25 7.27 15.54
CA LEU A 21 1.72 8.13 14.49
C LEU A 21 1.97 9.61 14.79
N ASP A 22 2.06 10.41 13.75
CA ASP A 22 2.10 11.87 13.87
C ASP A 22 0.82 12.38 14.54
N LYS A 23 0.92 13.40 15.40
CA LYS A 23 -0.22 13.87 16.20
C LYS A 23 -1.43 14.31 15.36
N ASP A 24 -1.20 14.97 14.25
CA ASP A 24 -2.24 15.38 13.32
C ASP A 24 -2.91 14.18 12.63
N ILE A 25 -2.17 13.11 12.40
CA ILE A 25 -2.73 11.84 11.89
C ILE A 25 -3.57 11.15 12.96
N VAL A 26 -3.11 11.13 14.21
CA VAL A 26 -3.89 10.59 15.33
C VAL A 26 -5.24 11.30 15.45
N GLU A 27 -5.25 12.63 15.41
CA GLU A 27 -6.48 13.41 15.49
C GLU A 27 -7.39 13.14 14.30
N LEU A 28 -6.84 13.09 13.09
CA LEU A 28 -7.58 12.72 11.88
C LEU A 28 -8.23 11.34 12.03
N LEU A 29 -7.47 10.32 12.40
CA LEU A 29 -7.94 8.95 12.49
C LEU A 29 -9.00 8.78 13.60
N LYS A 30 -8.85 9.44 14.75
CA LYS A 30 -9.86 9.43 15.83
C LYS A 30 -11.19 9.98 15.34
N ASN A 31 -11.18 11.04 14.54
CA ASN A 31 -12.40 11.63 13.97
C ASN A 31 -13.10 10.68 12.99
N TYR A 32 -12.34 9.84 12.28
CA TYR A 32 -12.87 8.93 11.27
C TYR A 32 -13.04 7.49 11.76
N GLU A 33 -12.50 7.12 12.92
CA GLU A 33 -12.47 5.72 13.37
C GLU A 33 -13.85 5.09 13.42
N TYR A 34 -14.83 5.78 13.98
CA TYR A 34 -16.19 5.25 14.10
C TYR A 34 -16.89 5.17 12.74
N SER A 35 -16.83 6.24 11.94
CA SER A 35 -17.40 6.28 10.60
C SER A 35 -16.75 5.27 9.68
N TYR A 36 -15.41 5.17 9.76
CA TYR A 36 -14.65 4.22 8.96
C TYR A 36 -15.03 2.78 9.27
N PHE A 37 -15.19 2.44 10.55
CA PHE A 37 -15.58 1.10 10.95
C PHE A 37 -17.02 0.77 10.56
N ARG A 38 -17.93 1.73 10.71
CA ARG A 38 -19.36 1.51 10.48
C ARG A 38 -19.75 1.61 9.01
N GLU A 39 -19.21 2.59 8.28
CA GLU A 39 -19.70 3.00 6.97
C GLU A 39 -18.65 2.87 5.87
N ASP A 40 -17.44 2.40 6.21
CA ASP A 40 -16.30 2.37 5.30
C ASP A 40 -16.04 3.74 4.62
N THR A 41 -16.20 4.81 5.39
CA THR A 41 -16.07 6.19 4.92
C THR A 41 -14.65 6.48 4.44
N PRO A 42 -14.46 7.02 3.23
CA PRO A 42 -13.13 7.38 2.76
C PRO A 42 -12.56 8.59 3.52
N ILE A 43 -11.26 8.63 3.70
CA ILE A 43 -10.54 9.71 4.40
C ILE A 43 -10.07 10.74 3.37
N PRO A 44 -10.42 12.03 3.49
CA PRO A 44 -9.92 13.09 2.62
C PRO A 44 -8.42 13.30 2.85
N PHE A 45 -7.65 13.39 1.76
CA PHE A 45 -6.20 13.53 1.82
C PHE A 45 -5.67 14.25 0.57
N CYS A 46 -5.02 15.41 0.72
CA CYS A 46 -4.40 16.18 -0.37
C CYS A 46 -5.30 16.39 -1.60
N GLY A 47 -6.60 16.64 -1.39
CA GLY A 47 -7.58 16.80 -2.50
C GLY A 47 -8.08 15.48 -3.09
N LEU A 48 -7.61 14.34 -2.60
CA LEU A 48 -8.04 12.99 -2.93
C LEU A 48 -8.83 12.37 -1.76
N TYR A 49 -9.32 11.15 -1.97
CA TYR A 49 -9.92 10.34 -0.91
C TYR A 49 -9.21 9.00 -0.81
N ILE A 50 -8.79 8.64 0.41
CA ILE A 50 -8.23 7.32 0.71
C ILE A 50 -9.40 6.40 1.05
N TYR A 51 -9.65 5.41 0.22
CA TYR A 51 -10.70 4.42 0.39
C TYR A 51 -10.22 3.21 1.17
N PRO A 52 -11.08 2.61 2.00
CA PRO A 52 -10.79 1.31 2.61
C PRO A 52 -10.65 0.25 1.53
N VAL A 53 -9.63 -0.59 1.66
CA VAL A 53 -9.42 -1.74 0.79
C VAL A 53 -10.25 -2.92 1.33
N THR A 54 -10.92 -3.64 0.43
CA THR A 54 -11.79 -4.76 0.80
C THR A 54 -11.01 -6.08 0.88
N VAL A 55 -11.58 -7.05 1.59
CA VAL A 55 -11.02 -8.41 1.71
C VAL A 55 -10.83 -9.06 0.35
N ARG A 56 -11.65 -8.73 -0.64
CA ARG A 56 -11.53 -9.21 -2.03
C ARG A 56 -10.15 -8.93 -2.63
N ASN A 57 -9.52 -7.83 -2.23
CA ASN A 57 -8.20 -7.42 -2.69
C ASN A 57 -7.11 -7.62 -1.61
N TYR A 58 -7.35 -8.49 -0.62
CA TYR A 58 -6.47 -8.65 0.54
C TYR A 58 -5.05 -9.05 0.15
N GLU A 59 -4.88 -10.09 -0.66
CA GLU A 59 -3.55 -10.58 -1.05
C GLU A 59 -2.79 -9.57 -1.89
N GLU A 60 -3.50 -8.89 -2.80
CA GLU A 60 -2.92 -7.84 -3.62
C GLU A 60 -2.49 -6.65 -2.76
N MET A 61 -3.35 -6.22 -1.83
CA MET A 61 -3.02 -5.17 -0.87
C MET A 61 -1.81 -5.55 0.00
N ALA A 62 -1.78 -6.77 0.53
CA ALA A 62 -0.66 -7.27 1.33
C ALA A 62 0.67 -7.24 0.55
N SER A 63 0.65 -7.67 -0.72
CA SER A 63 1.82 -7.60 -1.59
C SER A 63 2.28 -6.16 -1.85
N CYS A 64 1.34 -5.26 -2.11
CA CYS A 64 1.62 -3.87 -2.45
C CYS A 64 2.00 -3.01 -1.23
N CYS A 65 1.52 -3.37 -0.03
CA CYS A 65 1.87 -2.70 1.22
C CYS A 65 3.38 -2.67 1.48
N SER A 66 4.16 -3.58 0.88
CA SER A 66 5.62 -3.55 0.94
C SER A 66 6.21 -2.19 0.51
N CYS A 67 5.52 -1.40 -0.33
CA CYS A 67 5.92 -0.04 -0.66
C CYS A 67 5.88 0.92 0.54
N PHE A 68 5.02 0.66 1.51
CA PHE A 68 4.86 1.47 2.71
C PHE A 68 5.60 0.90 3.93
N THR A 69 5.88 -0.40 3.94
CA THR A 69 6.60 -1.09 5.02
C THR A 69 8.09 -1.25 4.75
N LEU A 70 8.61 -0.60 3.69
CA LEU A 70 10.04 -0.62 3.35
C LEU A 70 10.91 -0.27 4.55
N ASN A 71 11.78 -1.19 4.93
CA ASN A 71 12.78 -0.97 5.97
C ASN A 71 14.01 -0.27 5.38
N LYS A 72 14.15 1.02 5.66
CA LYS A 72 15.29 1.83 5.19
C LYS A 72 16.62 1.44 5.86
N ASN A 73 16.58 0.78 7.02
CA ASN A 73 17.77 0.43 7.79
C ASN A 73 18.52 -0.77 7.20
N GLU A 74 17.93 -1.51 6.27
CA GLU A 74 18.58 -2.60 5.55
C GLU A 74 19.62 -2.09 4.55
N ASP A 75 19.54 -0.82 4.14
CA ASP A 75 20.46 -0.20 3.20
C ASP A 75 21.09 1.05 3.85
N PRO A 76 22.42 1.09 4.07
CA PRO A 76 23.06 2.28 4.65
C PRO A 76 22.75 3.59 3.93
N LYS A 77 22.51 3.56 2.62
CA LYS A 77 22.10 4.73 1.84
C LYS A 77 20.65 5.12 2.14
N GLY A 78 19.80 4.17 2.49
CA GLY A 78 18.39 4.40 2.79
C GLY A 78 18.15 5.13 4.12
N ILE A 79 19.05 4.97 5.11
CA ILE A 79 18.89 5.51 6.47
C ILE A 79 18.63 7.03 6.44
N THR A 80 19.36 7.77 5.60
CA THR A 80 19.26 9.23 5.50
C THR A 80 18.17 9.71 4.55
N MET A 81 17.57 8.80 3.76
CA MET A 81 16.53 9.14 2.80
C MET A 81 15.14 9.22 3.47
N SER A 82 14.25 10.02 2.88
CA SER A 82 12.81 9.90 3.21
C SER A 82 12.28 8.56 2.70
N HIS A 83 11.13 8.08 3.23
CA HIS A 83 10.50 6.87 2.70
C HIS A 83 10.18 6.99 1.21
N LEU A 84 9.72 8.16 0.76
CA LEU A 84 9.46 8.41 -0.66
C LEU A 84 10.72 8.33 -1.51
N ASP A 85 11.81 9.01 -1.09
CA ASP A 85 13.07 8.97 -1.87
C ASP A 85 13.63 7.55 -1.94
N TYR A 86 13.55 6.80 -0.84
CA TYR A 86 14.02 5.42 -0.81
C TYR A 86 13.18 4.52 -1.72
N LEU A 87 11.85 4.66 -1.69
CA LEU A 87 10.98 3.94 -2.61
C LEU A 87 11.27 4.30 -4.08
N ILE A 88 11.42 5.60 -4.40
CA ILE A 88 11.78 6.03 -5.75
C ILE A 88 13.14 5.47 -6.18
N SER A 89 14.11 5.35 -5.27
CA SER A 89 15.39 4.73 -5.60
C SER A 89 15.25 3.25 -6.00
N LYS A 90 14.33 2.54 -5.36
CA LYS A 90 14.01 1.14 -5.71
C LYS A 90 13.31 1.02 -7.07
N THR A 91 12.44 1.99 -7.44
CA THR A 91 11.76 1.98 -8.74
C THR A 91 12.69 2.33 -9.92
N LYS A 92 13.82 3.01 -9.66
CA LYS A 92 14.78 3.48 -10.67
C LYS A 92 15.88 2.48 -11.04
N ILE A 93 15.88 1.28 -10.46
CA ILE A 93 16.83 0.23 -10.83
C ILE A 93 16.42 -0.29 -12.22
N GLU A 94 16.90 0.40 -13.27
CA GLU A 94 16.44 0.24 -14.66
C GLU A 94 16.88 -1.09 -15.29
N GLU A 95 17.91 -1.76 -14.76
CA GLU A 95 18.50 -2.94 -15.38
C GLU A 95 17.97 -4.28 -14.86
N ASN A 96 17.17 -4.28 -13.79
CA ASN A 96 16.64 -5.49 -13.18
C ASN A 96 15.10 -5.47 -13.15
N ASP A 97 14.51 -6.65 -13.24
CA ASP A 97 13.06 -6.87 -13.05
C ASP A 97 12.55 -6.33 -11.71
N GLU A 98 13.43 -6.15 -10.73
CA GLU A 98 13.11 -5.62 -9.41
C GLU A 98 12.53 -4.19 -9.44
N GLY A 99 13.12 -3.28 -10.22
CA GLY A 99 12.61 -1.90 -10.35
C GLY A 99 11.22 -1.85 -10.97
N ARG A 100 10.92 -2.74 -11.92
CA ARG A 100 9.60 -2.89 -12.52
C ARG A 100 8.58 -3.41 -11.51
N ILE A 101 8.97 -4.36 -10.65
CA ILE A 101 8.13 -4.90 -9.59
C ILE A 101 7.75 -3.79 -8.60
N TRP A 102 8.70 -2.96 -8.15
CA TRP A 102 8.42 -1.84 -7.26
C TRP A 102 7.51 -0.78 -7.89
N SER A 103 7.74 -0.43 -9.16
CA SER A 103 6.86 0.47 -9.91
C SER A 103 5.44 -0.09 -10.01
N TYR A 104 5.29 -1.36 -10.36
CA TYR A 104 4.00 -2.03 -10.44
C TYR A 104 3.28 -2.03 -9.09
N LYS A 105 3.97 -2.40 -8.00
CA LYS A 105 3.39 -2.42 -6.66
C LYS A 105 2.90 -1.04 -6.22
N LEU A 106 3.70 0.02 -6.48
CA LEU A 106 3.32 1.39 -6.13
C LEU A 106 2.08 1.85 -6.91
N GLN A 107 2.06 1.60 -8.22
CA GLN A 107 0.91 1.93 -9.05
C GLN A 107 -0.34 1.20 -8.59
N ARG A 108 -0.22 -0.10 -8.35
CA ARG A 108 -1.35 -0.92 -7.94
C ARG A 108 -1.86 -0.56 -6.54
N LEU A 109 -0.96 -0.23 -5.62
CA LEU A 109 -1.34 0.29 -4.31
C LEU A 109 -2.21 1.54 -4.43
N PHE A 110 -1.82 2.48 -5.31
CA PHE A 110 -2.57 3.72 -5.52
C PHE A 110 -3.92 3.49 -6.21
N GLU A 111 -4.01 2.54 -7.13
CA GLU A 111 -5.29 2.11 -7.69
C GLU A 111 -6.24 1.61 -6.60
N LEU A 112 -5.74 0.80 -5.67
CA LEU A 112 -6.54 0.24 -4.58
C LEU A 112 -7.01 1.31 -3.59
N ILE A 113 -6.10 2.18 -3.11
CA ILE A 113 -6.41 3.13 -2.04
C ILE A 113 -7.12 4.39 -2.51
N PHE A 114 -6.88 4.85 -3.75
CA PHE A 114 -7.55 6.04 -4.32
C PHE A 114 -8.69 5.68 -5.28
N ARG A 115 -8.85 4.39 -5.61
CA ARG A 115 -9.84 3.89 -6.60
C ARG A 115 -9.70 4.58 -7.96
N ILE A 116 -8.46 4.86 -8.37
CA ILE A 116 -8.14 5.43 -9.68
C ILE A 116 -7.69 4.33 -10.63
N SER A 117 -7.91 4.55 -11.92
CA SER A 117 -7.35 3.65 -12.95
C SER A 117 -5.95 4.09 -13.32
N ASN A 118 -5.01 3.14 -13.43
CA ASN A 118 -3.68 3.42 -13.93
C ASN A 118 -3.72 3.66 -15.44
N GLY A 119 -3.38 4.88 -15.85
CA GLY A 119 -3.48 5.30 -17.24
C GLY A 119 -3.18 6.76 -17.45
N VAL A 120 -3.66 7.27 -18.58
CA VAL A 120 -3.51 8.67 -19.01
C VAL A 120 -4.88 9.31 -19.07
N LYS A 121 -5.06 10.46 -18.43
CA LYS A 121 -6.29 11.25 -18.40
C LYS A 121 -6.18 12.43 -19.35
N CYS A 122 -7.18 12.62 -20.18
CA CYS A 122 -7.31 13.79 -21.03
C CYS A 122 -7.81 15.00 -20.22
N GLU A 123 -7.13 16.14 -20.32
CA GLU A 123 -7.47 17.35 -19.60
C GLU A 123 -8.76 18.02 -20.12
N GLU A 124 -9.09 17.83 -21.39
CA GLU A 124 -10.26 18.46 -22.00
C GLU A 124 -11.57 17.67 -21.77
N CYS A 125 -11.54 16.36 -22.05
CA CYS A 125 -12.77 15.55 -21.96
C CYS A 125 -12.85 14.63 -20.75
N GLY A 126 -11.79 14.58 -19.92
CA GLY A 126 -11.72 13.74 -18.73
C GLY A 126 -11.63 12.23 -19.01
N TYR A 127 -11.56 11.82 -20.30
CA TYR A 127 -11.47 10.40 -20.65
C TYR A 127 -10.15 9.82 -20.18
N ILE A 128 -10.21 8.63 -19.56
CA ILE A 128 -9.03 7.90 -19.06
C ILE A 128 -8.77 6.72 -20.00
N THR A 129 -7.58 6.70 -20.59
CA THR A 129 -7.06 5.56 -21.35
C THR A 129 -6.14 4.77 -20.45
N LYS A 130 -6.46 3.51 -20.17
CA LYS A 130 -5.61 2.66 -19.34
C LYS A 130 -4.35 2.27 -20.09
N TYR A 131 -3.25 2.05 -19.37
CA TYR A 131 -2.01 1.57 -20.00
C TYR A 131 -2.15 0.18 -20.65
N SER A 132 -3.16 -0.60 -20.26
CA SER A 132 -3.50 -1.88 -20.89
C SER A 132 -4.37 -1.75 -22.13
N ASP A 133 -4.94 -0.59 -22.39
CA ASP A 133 -5.80 -0.38 -23.55
C ASP A 133 -4.99 -0.42 -24.85
N LYS A 134 -5.61 -0.92 -25.91
CA LYS A 134 -4.95 -1.11 -27.21
C LYS A 134 -4.34 0.18 -27.74
N GLU A 135 -5.07 1.29 -27.64
CA GLU A 135 -4.67 2.61 -28.12
C GLU A 135 -3.36 3.09 -27.46
N TYR A 136 -3.22 2.85 -26.14
CA TYR A 136 -1.99 3.21 -25.43
C TYR A 136 -0.86 2.23 -25.73
N THR A 137 -1.15 0.94 -25.83
CA THR A 137 -0.17 -0.09 -26.16
C THR A 137 0.40 0.12 -27.57
N ASP A 138 -0.44 0.46 -28.56
CA ASP A 138 0.00 0.77 -29.92
C ASP A 138 0.85 2.05 -29.95
N PHE A 139 0.48 3.07 -29.20
CA PHE A 139 1.28 4.29 -29.05
C PHE A 139 2.67 4.01 -28.48
N THR A 140 2.76 3.28 -27.34
CA THR A 140 4.05 2.97 -26.70
C THR A 140 4.95 2.13 -27.59
N LYS A 141 4.37 1.22 -28.39
CA LYS A 141 5.09 0.44 -29.39
C LYS A 141 5.67 1.35 -30.48
N THR A 142 4.85 2.26 -31.00
CA THR A 142 5.29 3.23 -32.01
C THR A 142 6.44 4.09 -31.50
N VAL A 143 6.33 4.62 -30.27
CA VAL A 143 7.39 5.39 -29.62
C VAL A 143 8.66 4.56 -29.45
N SER A 144 8.54 3.31 -28.99
CA SER A 144 9.68 2.38 -28.84
C SER A 144 10.39 2.12 -30.17
N ASP A 145 9.64 1.92 -31.26
CA ASP A 145 10.20 1.68 -32.59
C ASP A 145 10.92 2.93 -33.15
N ILE A 146 10.43 4.13 -32.84
CA ILE A 146 11.10 5.39 -33.17
C ILE A 146 12.44 5.48 -32.42
N PHE A 147 12.46 5.21 -31.10
CA PHE A 147 13.70 5.25 -30.33
C PHE A 147 14.72 4.20 -30.77
N LYS A 148 14.30 2.99 -31.14
CA LYS A 148 15.20 1.97 -31.70
C LYS A 148 15.85 2.44 -32.98
N LYS A 149 15.06 2.99 -33.92
CA LYS A 149 15.58 3.55 -35.19
C LYS A 149 16.57 4.69 -34.94
N PHE A 150 16.31 5.53 -33.95
CA PHE A 150 17.21 6.60 -33.54
C PHE A 150 18.54 6.08 -33.01
N GLN A 151 18.51 5.00 -32.22
CA GLN A 151 19.72 4.36 -31.69
C GLN A 151 20.52 3.65 -32.75
N GLU A 152 19.85 3.04 -33.75
CA GLU A 152 20.52 2.34 -34.86
C GLU A 152 21.17 3.30 -35.87
N ASP A 153 20.57 4.41 -36.14
CA ASP A 153 21.09 5.40 -37.13
C ASP A 153 20.67 6.84 -36.76
N PRO A 154 21.40 7.49 -35.83
CA PRO A 154 21.11 8.87 -35.43
C PRO A 154 21.15 9.88 -36.60
N SER A 155 21.94 9.59 -37.68
CA SER A 155 22.13 10.49 -38.82
C SER A 155 20.87 10.67 -39.67
N LYS A 156 19.94 9.73 -39.64
CA LYS A 156 18.63 9.85 -40.31
C LYS A 156 17.72 10.91 -39.72
N PHE A 157 18.03 11.38 -38.53
CA PHE A 157 17.27 12.43 -37.83
C PHE A 157 18.01 13.79 -37.86
N GLU A 158 19.26 13.84 -38.37
CA GLU A 158 19.98 15.07 -38.60
C GLU A 158 19.48 15.73 -39.90
N GLY A 159 18.58 16.71 -39.78
CA GLY A 159 18.13 17.54 -40.94
C GLY A 159 16.67 17.41 -41.33
N GLU A 160 15.94 16.40 -40.88
CA GLU A 160 14.49 16.38 -40.96
C GLU A 160 13.91 16.91 -39.64
N SER A 161 12.93 17.83 -39.73
CA SER A 161 12.20 18.27 -38.55
C SER A 161 11.44 17.06 -37.97
N PHE A 162 12.02 16.46 -36.94
CA PHE A 162 11.35 15.38 -36.22
C PHE A 162 9.99 15.87 -35.72
N ASP A 163 8.92 15.18 -36.10
CA ASP A 163 7.57 15.52 -35.67
C ASP A 163 7.39 15.09 -34.19
N GLU A 164 7.59 16.03 -33.26
CA GLU A 164 7.42 15.81 -31.82
C GLU A 164 6.00 15.36 -31.45
N SER A 165 5.01 15.58 -32.34
CA SER A 165 3.64 15.12 -32.08
C SER A 165 3.54 13.60 -32.01
N LEU A 166 4.42 12.87 -32.68
CA LEU A 166 4.51 11.41 -32.64
C LEU A 166 4.91 10.85 -31.27
N LEU A 167 5.52 11.67 -30.41
CA LEU A 167 5.88 11.31 -29.06
C LEU A 167 4.81 11.69 -28.02
N LYS A 168 3.72 12.31 -28.45
CA LYS A 168 2.62 12.70 -27.57
C LYS A 168 1.44 11.75 -27.73
N PHE A 169 0.89 11.31 -26.62
CA PHE A 169 -0.33 10.51 -26.63
C PHE A 169 -1.53 11.40 -26.92
N HIS A 170 -2.33 11.03 -27.91
CA HIS A 170 -3.58 11.72 -28.24
C HIS A 170 -4.76 10.99 -27.64
N CYS A 171 -5.65 11.72 -27.02
CA CYS A 171 -6.88 11.14 -26.45
C CYS A 171 -7.70 10.46 -27.55
N PRO A 172 -8.00 9.15 -27.44
CA PRO A 172 -8.74 8.44 -28.48
C PRO A 172 -10.18 8.92 -28.63
N LYS A 173 -10.71 9.66 -27.63
CA LYS A 173 -12.08 10.17 -27.65
C LYS A 173 -12.22 11.52 -28.33
N CYS A 174 -11.31 12.45 -28.11
CA CYS A 174 -11.42 13.83 -28.62
C CYS A 174 -10.20 14.31 -29.43
N GLY A 175 -9.14 13.49 -29.55
CA GLY A 175 -7.92 13.84 -30.26
C GLY A 175 -7.00 14.85 -29.56
N CYS A 176 -7.32 15.27 -28.33
CA CYS A 176 -6.53 16.26 -27.60
C CYS A 176 -5.17 15.69 -27.19
N GLU A 177 -4.11 16.50 -27.33
CA GLU A 177 -2.75 16.15 -26.90
C GLU A 177 -2.49 16.45 -25.42
N LYS A 178 -3.35 17.25 -24.77
CA LYS A 178 -3.19 17.59 -23.36
C LYS A 178 -3.65 16.43 -22.48
N THR A 179 -2.71 15.60 -22.16
CA THR A 179 -2.95 14.42 -21.33
C THR A 179 -1.89 14.32 -20.23
N HIS A 180 -2.26 13.77 -19.09
CA HIS A 180 -1.32 13.51 -18.00
C HIS A 180 -1.50 12.10 -17.44
N SER A 181 -0.41 11.52 -16.96
CA SER A 181 -0.46 10.23 -16.25
C SER A 181 -1.21 10.37 -14.94
N MET A 182 -2.10 9.43 -14.64
CA MET A 182 -2.85 9.39 -13.38
C MET A 182 -1.93 9.27 -12.16
N ILE A 183 -0.79 8.57 -12.32
CA ILE A 183 0.23 8.42 -11.28
C ILE A 183 1.58 8.65 -11.92
N SER A 184 2.34 9.61 -11.40
CA SER A 184 3.71 9.88 -11.89
C SER A 184 4.62 10.38 -10.78
N ILE A 185 5.92 10.09 -10.93
CA ILE A 185 6.97 10.64 -10.08
C ILE A 185 7.33 12.03 -10.62
N THR A 186 7.33 13.03 -9.77
CA THR A 186 7.61 14.42 -10.11
C THR A 186 8.50 15.09 -9.04
N LYS A 187 8.62 16.40 -9.12
CA LYS A 187 9.30 17.22 -8.10
C LYS A 187 8.35 18.31 -7.61
N ASP A 188 8.45 18.63 -6.33
CA ASP A 188 7.75 19.75 -5.73
C ASP A 188 8.39 21.10 -6.10
N ASN A 189 7.78 22.20 -5.65
CA ASN A 189 8.29 23.57 -5.88
C ASN A 189 9.70 23.81 -5.29
N SER A 190 10.15 22.96 -4.36
CA SER A 190 11.49 22.97 -3.77
C SER A 190 12.48 22.02 -4.47
N ASN A 191 12.13 21.52 -5.67
CA ASN A 191 12.90 20.54 -6.46
C ASN A 191 13.15 19.21 -5.72
N LYS A 192 12.31 18.87 -4.72
CA LYS A 192 12.35 17.60 -3.99
C LYS A 192 11.41 16.60 -4.64
N SER A 193 11.73 15.31 -4.52
CA SER A 193 10.88 14.25 -5.05
C SER A 193 9.45 14.33 -4.50
N ALA A 194 8.48 14.15 -5.36
CA ALA A 194 7.06 14.14 -5.05
C ALA A 194 6.34 13.16 -5.99
N LEU A 195 5.10 12.87 -5.69
CA LEU A 195 4.22 12.10 -6.56
C LEU A 195 3.08 12.98 -7.04
N MET A 196 2.70 12.81 -8.28
CA MET A 196 1.48 13.39 -8.83
C MET A 196 0.45 12.26 -8.98
N VAL A 197 -0.72 12.44 -8.38
CA VAL A 197 -1.81 11.46 -8.41
C VAL A 197 -3.09 12.15 -8.82
N ASP A 198 -3.63 11.83 -9.98
CA ASP A 198 -4.80 12.50 -10.61
C ASP A 198 -4.73 14.04 -10.54
N GLY A 199 -3.55 14.60 -10.85
CA GLY A 199 -3.33 16.05 -10.80
C GLY A 199 -3.05 16.64 -9.41
N HIS A 200 -3.08 15.84 -8.36
CA HIS A 200 -2.80 16.27 -6.98
C HIS A 200 -1.36 15.93 -6.58
N LEU A 201 -0.66 16.91 -6.03
CA LEU A 201 0.72 16.77 -5.59
C LEU A 201 0.77 16.15 -4.19
N ILE A 202 1.52 15.05 -4.05
CA ILE A 202 1.83 14.40 -2.78
C ILE A 202 3.32 14.62 -2.50
N THR A 203 3.62 15.48 -1.55
CA THR A 203 4.99 15.76 -1.13
C THR A 203 5.58 14.64 -0.28
N LYS A 204 6.87 14.70 0.07
CA LYS A 204 7.51 13.72 0.98
C LYS A 204 6.81 13.62 2.33
N ASN A 205 6.39 14.75 2.90
CA ASN A 205 5.71 14.77 4.18
C ASN A 205 4.31 14.17 4.06
N ASP A 206 3.59 14.51 2.99
CA ASP A 206 2.28 13.94 2.71
C ASP A 206 2.39 12.43 2.47
N PHE A 207 3.43 11.97 1.77
CA PHE A 207 3.65 10.54 1.56
C PHE A 207 3.85 9.77 2.88
N ASN A 208 4.58 10.36 3.84
CA ASN A 208 4.73 9.74 5.16
C ASN A 208 3.39 9.64 5.91
N LYS A 209 2.57 10.69 5.84
CA LYS A 209 1.21 10.69 6.40
C LYS A 209 0.30 9.70 5.70
N LEU A 210 0.32 9.66 4.37
CA LEU A 210 -0.42 8.68 3.57
C LEU A 210 -0.07 7.25 3.99
N ARG A 211 1.22 6.96 4.13
CA ARG A 211 1.74 5.69 4.58
C ARG A 211 1.15 5.30 5.95
N GLN A 212 1.20 6.21 6.93
CA GLN A 212 0.65 5.97 8.27
C GLN A 212 -0.87 5.68 8.22
N ILE A 213 -1.64 6.49 7.48
CA ILE A 213 -3.09 6.30 7.34
C ILE A 213 -3.41 4.93 6.73
N VAL A 214 -2.77 4.60 5.62
CA VAL A 214 -3.07 3.36 4.88
C VAL A 214 -2.66 2.12 5.68
N LEU A 215 -1.52 2.16 6.36
CA LEU A 215 -1.08 1.07 7.24
C LEU A 215 -2.02 0.90 8.42
N PHE A 216 -2.43 1.99 9.06
CA PHE A 216 -3.42 1.93 10.14
C PHE A 216 -4.75 1.32 9.69
N GLN A 217 -5.20 1.64 8.47
CA GLN A 217 -6.44 1.11 7.91
C GLN A 217 -6.38 -0.36 7.52
N ASN A 218 -5.25 -0.83 7.01
CA ASN A 218 -5.16 -2.13 6.36
C ASN A 218 -4.19 -3.10 7.05
N TYR A 219 -3.36 -2.61 7.98
CA TYR A 219 -2.33 -3.39 8.64
C TYR A 219 -2.26 -3.01 10.12
N SER A 220 -3.31 -3.38 10.87
CA SER A 220 -3.52 -2.96 12.26
C SER A 220 -2.36 -3.32 13.21
N ASP A 221 -1.62 -4.37 12.89
CA ASP A 221 -0.52 -4.89 13.70
C ASP A 221 0.85 -4.39 13.24
N TYR A 222 0.89 -3.48 12.25
CA TYR A 222 2.15 -2.91 11.77
C TYR A 222 2.75 -1.97 12.82
N ALA A 223 3.95 -2.29 13.26
CA ALA A 223 4.83 -1.41 14.04
C ALA A 223 5.91 -0.83 13.13
N ASP A 224 6.13 0.47 13.18
CA ASP A 224 7.24 1.10 12.44
C ASP A 224 8.56 0.83 13.17
N GLU A 225 9.30 -0.14 12.68
CA GLU A 225 10.58 -0.56 13.23
C GLU A 225 11.78 0.24 12.69
N SER A 226 11.52 1.33 11.96
CA SER A 226 12.59 2.15 11.36
C SER A 226 13.55 2.79 12.38
N GLY A 227 13.15 2.86 13.66
CA GLY A 227 13.96 3.35 14.77
C GLY A 227 14.53 2.25 15.67
N VAL A 228 14.29 0.97 15.36
CA VAL A 228 14.76 -0.16 16.17
C VAL A 228 16.18 -0.52 15.76
N ASP A 229 17.03 -0.80 16.74
CA ASP A 229 18.40 -1.29 16.51
C ASP A 229 18.36 -2.54 15.65
N PRO A 230 19.19 -2.61 14.58
CA PRO A 230 19.22 -3.76 13.66
C PRO A 230 19.51 -5.11 14.33
N GLU A 231 20.30 -5.13 15.42
CA GLU A 231 20.58 -6.35 16.17
C GLU A 231 19.36 -6.83 16.95
N ILE A 232 18.65 -5.91 17.61
CA ILE A 232 17.41 -6.22 18.34
C ILE A 232 16.33 -6.71 17.35
N LYS A 233 16.24 -6.07 16.19
CA LYS A 233 15.33 -6.49 15.12
C LYS A 233 15.63 -7.90 14.65
N LYS A 234 16.89 -8.23 14.39
CA LYS A 234 17.32 -9.57 13.94
C LYS A 234 16.94 -10.66 14.94
N ASP A 235 17.16 -10.40 16.22
CA ASP A 235 16.77 -11.33 17.29
C ASP A 235 15.25 -11.51 17.39
N HIS A 236 14.50 -10.43 17.20
CA HIS A 236 13.02 -10.46 17.19
C HIS A 236 12.50 -11.23 15.96
N ASP A 237 13.03 -10.95 14.77
CA ASP A 237 12.64 -11.63 13.52
C ASP A 237 12.96 -13.14 13.60
N GLU A 238 14.09 -13.52 14.20
CA GLU A 238 14.44 -14.93 14.40
C GLU A 238 13.49 -15.60 15.40
N LYS A 239 13.09 -14.94 16.49
CA LYS A 239 12.09 -15.46 17.44
C LYS A 239 10.73 -15.65 16.76
N ILE A 240 10.29 -14.67 15.97
CA ILE A 240 9.05 -14.78 15.18
C ILE A 240 9.14 -15.95 14.21
N ARG A 241 10.27 -16.10 13.49
CA ARG A 241 10.49 -17.19 12.57
C ARG A 241 10.39 -18.56 13.24
N ILE A 242 11.03 -18.71 14.42
CA ILE A 242 10.97 -19.94 15.21
C ILE A 242 9.53 -20.21 15.68
N GLN A 243 8.80 -19.20 16.15
CA GLN A 243 7.39 -19.33 16.52
C GLN A 243 6.52 -19.72 15.34
N GLN A 244 6.76 -19.13 14.16
CA GLN A 244 6.06 -19.47 12.93
C GLN A 244 6.36 -20.88 12.46
N MET A 245 7.59 -21.36 12.59
CA MET A 245 7.95 -22.76 12.25
C MET A 245 7.33 -23.76 13.21
N ASN A 246 7.14 -23.40 14.48
CA ASN A 246 6.51 -24.24 15.47
C ASN A 246 4.97 -24.21 15.41
N ASN A 247 4.40 -23.16 14.84
CA ASN A 247 2.96 -23.02 14.61
C ASN A 247 2.66 -23.32 13.15
N ASP A 248 2.52 -24.60 12.82
CA ASP A 248 2.32 -25.13 11.46
C ASP A 248 1.00 -24.67 10.76
N VAL A 249 0.28 -23.69 11.29
CA VAL A 249 -1.03 -23.30 10.75
C VAL A 249 -1.12 -21.79 10.54
N HIS A 250 -0.45 -21.27 9.51
CA HIS A 250 -0.89 -20.01 8.94
C HIS A 250 -2.24 -20.25 8.24
N ALA A 251 -3.32 -19.82 8.90
CA ALA A 251 -4.63 -19.86 8.28
C ALA A 251 -4.63 -18.95 7.05
N THR A 252 -4.81 -19.52 5.86
CA THR A 252 -4.96 -18.74 4.62
C THR A 252 -6.16 -17.80 4.73
N ILE A 253 -6.21 -16.79 3.88
CA ILE A 253 -7.33 -15.86 3.87
C ILE A 253 -8.67 -16.58 3.69
N GLU A 254 -8.73 -17.61 2.85
CA GLU A 254 -9.93 -18.43 2.64
C GLU A 254 -10.37 -19.14 3.92
N LYS A 255 -9.44 -19.72 4.69
CA LYS A 255 -9.76 -20.34 5.97
C LYS A 255 -10.32 -19.33 6.97
N LYS A 256 -9.75 -18.12 7.01
CA LYS A 256 -10.24 -17.01 7.85
C LYS A 256 -11.65 -16.57 7.43
N VAL A 257 -11.92 -16.47 6.13
CA VAL A 257 -13.24 -16.14 5.58
C VAL A 257 -14.26 -17.22 5.94
N VAL A 258 -13.91 -18.51 5.77
CA VAL A 258 -14.77 -19.62 6.16
C VAL A 258 -15.05 -19.62 7.66
N CYS A 259 -14.01 -19.42 8.49
CA CYS A 259 -14.17 -19.35 9.95
C CYS A 259 -15.16 -18.24 10.35
N LEU A 260 -14.97 -17.04 9.80
CA LEU A 260 -15.85 -15.89 10.09
C LEU A 260 -17.28 -16.17 9.62
N SER A 261 -17.47 -16.74 8.43
CA SER A 261 -18.79 -17.08 7.92
C SER A 261 -19.54 -18.08 8.81
N ILE A 262 -18.85 -19.15 9.26
CA ILE A 262 -19.46 -20.18 10.13
C ILE A 262 -19.81 -19.61 11.51
N THR A 263 -18.98 -18.71 12.05
CA THR A 263 -19.14 -18.20 13.42
C THR A 263 -20.12 -17.04 13.53
N THR A 264 -20.30 -16.25 12.46
CA THR A 264 -21.11 -15.03 12.47
C THR A 264 -22.33 -15.06 11.57
N ASN A 265 -22.51 -16.10 10.75
CA ASN A 265 -23.54 -16.22 9.71
C ASN A 265 -23.44 -15.17 8.57
N TYR A 266 -22.33 -14.42 8.44
CA TYR A 266 -22.09 -13.60 7.26
C TYR A 266 -21.92 -14.48 6.01
N LYS A 267 -22.49 -14.04 4.89
CA LYS A 267 -22.26 -14.67 3.60
C LYS A 267 -20.85 -14.36 3.10
N PHE A 268 -20.27 -15.21 2.29
CA PHE A 268 -18.93 -14.99 1.73
C PHE A 268 -18.81 -13.68 0.99
N GLU A 269 -19.81 -13.30 0.19
CA GLU A 269 -19.81 -12.02 -0.54
C GLU A 269 -19.79 -10.83 0.41
N GLU A 270 -20.55 -10.89 1.51
CA GLU A 270 -20.56 -9.83 2.53
C GLU A 270 -19.20 -9.70 3.21
N ILE A 271 -18.49 -10.82 3.43
CA ILE A 271 -17.12 -10.81 4.00
C ILE A 271 -16.12 -10.27 2.98
N TYR A 272 -16.20 -10.67 1.71
CA TYR A 272 -15.31 -10.17 0.68
C TYR A 272 -15.46 -8.67 0.42
N ASP A 273 -16.65 -8.13 0.63
CA ASP A 273 -16.94 -6.71 0.48
C ASP A 273 -16.64 -5.88 1.74
N MET A 274 -16.35 -6.52 2.89
CA MET A 274 -15.87 -5.81 4.09
C MET A 274 -14.50 -5.18 3.83
N SER A 275 -14.24 -4.03 4.49
CA SER A 275 -12.87 -3.53 4.58
C SER A 275 -11.97 -4.50 5.35
N ILE A 276 -10.68 -4.53 5.00
CA ILE A 276 -9.67 -5.36 5.66
C ILE A 276 -9.71 -5.11 7.18
N ARG A 277 -9.84 -3.85 7.61
CA ARG A 277 -9.94 -3.48 9.03
C ARG A 277 -11.14 -4.12 9.72
N ARG A 278 -12.35 -4.01 9.13
CA ARG A 278 -13.57 -4.65 9.70
C ARG A 278 -13.41 -6.15 9.80
N PHE A 279 -12.88 -6.75 8.76
CA PHE A 279 -12.61 -8.19 8.72
C PHE A 279 -11.65 -8.63 9.83
N THR A 280 -10.52 -7.94 9.99
CA THR A 280 -9.52 -8.25 11.03
C THR A 280 -10.12 -8.08 12.44
N MET A 281 -10.87 -6.99 12.66
CA MET A 281 -11.54 -6.78 13.96
C MET A 281 -12.61 -7.84 14.25
N ALA A 282 -13.38 -8.24 13.23
CA ALA A 282 -14.39 -9.30 13.39
C ALA A 282 -13.74 -10.63 13.74
N LEU A 283 -12.62 -10.99 13.11
CA LEU A 283 -11.84 -12.20 13.43
C LEU A 283 -11.33 -12.14 14.87
N SER A 284 -10.69 -11.05 15.28
CA SER A 284 -10.20 -10.88 16.65
C SER A 284 -11.33 -11.02 17.68
N THR A 285 -12.50 -10.44 17.40
CA THR A 285 -13.68 -10.57 18.27
C THR A 285 -14.16 -12.03 18.38
N VAL A 286 -14.12 -12.77 17.27
CA VAL A 286 -14.46 -14.21 17.26
C VAL A 286 -13.47 -15.01 18.10
N ASP A 287 -12.18 -14.75 17.96
CA ASP A 287 -11.13 -15.41 18.75
C ASP A 287 -11.30 -15.12 20.24
N ASP A 288 -11.59 -13.87 20.62
CA ASP A 288 -11.87 -13.49 22.01
C ASP A 288 -13.10 -14.23 22.57
N LEU A 289 -14.16 -14.36 21.79
CA LEU A 289 -15.37 -15.10 22.18
C LEU A 289 -15.08 -16.60 22.37
N ILE A 290 -14.29 -17.19 21.50
CA ILE A 290 -13.90 -18.61 21.60
C ILE A 290 -13.06 -18.81 22.88
N ASN A 291 -12.06 -17.97 23.09
CA ASN A 291 -11.20 -18.01 24.27
C ASN A 291 -12.02 -17.84 25.56
N TYR A 292 -12.95 -16.89 25.58
CA TYR A 292 -13.87 -16.71 26.74
C TYR A 292 -14.70 -17.96 27.03
N LYS A 293 -15.26 -18.61 25.99
CA LYS A 293 -16.03 -19.85 26.13
C LYS A 293 -15.17 -20.99 26.68
N ILE A 294 -13.94 -21.14 26.19
CA ILE A 294 -12.98 -22.16 26.65
C ILE A 294 -12.64 -21.90 28.12
N MET A 295 -12.30 -20.68 28.48
CA MET A 295 -11.99 -20.28 29.86
C MET A 295 -13.17 -20.55 30.80
N LYS A 296 -14.38 -20.16 30.39
CA LYS A 296 -15.60 -20.41 31.16
C LYS A 296 -15.86 -21.90 31.40
N GLN A 297 -15.63 -22.75 30.39
CA GLN A 297 -15.75 -24.19 30.50
C GLN A 297 -14.69 -24.77 31.47
N ALA A 298 -13.42 -24.31 31.35
CA ALA A 298 -12.34 -24.73 32.23
C ALA A 298 -12.65 -24.42 33.70
N VAL A 299 -13.11 -23.20 33.99
CA VAL A 299 -13.54 -22.80 35.36
C VAL A 299 -14.71 -23.65 35.83
N SER A 300 -15.73 -23.90 35.00
CA SER A 300 -16.90 -24.68 35.37
C SER A 300 -16.59 -26.17 35.60
N SER A 301 -15.53 -26.69 34.96
CA SER A 301 -15.07 -28.07 35.12
C SER A 301 -14.01 -28.26 36.23
N GLY A 302 -13.64 -27.20 36.93
CA GLY A 302 -12.70 -27.25 38.06
C GLY A 302 -11.23 -27.45 37.65
N PHE A 303 -10.87 -27.09 36.38
CA PHE A 303 -9.51 -27.17 35.89
C PHE A 303 -8.69 -25.89 36.14
N VAL A 304 -9.24 -24.86 36.76
CA VAL A 304 -8.56 -23.62 37.13
C VAL A 304 -8.89 -23.29 38.59
#